data_e88393ce6136fc7e17dc3f292f4ce6bc
#
_entry.id   e88393ce6136fc7e17dc3f292f4ce6bc
#
_cell.length_a   1.000
_cell.length_b   1.000
_cell.length_c   1.000
_cell.angle_alpha   90.00
_cell.angle_beta   90.00
_cell.angle_gamma   90.00
#
_symmetry.space_group_name_H-M   'P 1'
#
loop_
_entity.id
_entity.type
_entity.pdbx_description
1 polymer ?
#
loop_
_entity_poly.entity_id
_entity_poly.type
_entity_poly.pdbx_seq_one_letter_code
_entity_poly.pdbx_strand_id
1 'polypeptide(L)'
;MKENFNLSYLENYNYISLITMDVQYLYDKVKPIIDLHRNDEHVEIEIRLGKFNGKMFDTNVGKEPFTAVMRRLQKYTGWEKIMSTSQEVFYRETDNTRITIDENTGEETVIQKHRVHNEDFKNNSNTPFDFRVSISKETPVADVDRTMDKKKMKERLSFIRKNLSIDLTTCMGDTHDMDSEDPVVYQIEMEIIDPKTIGDDRQLFNILHKVKDLFNILDTTK
;
A
#
# COMPACT_ATOMS: atom_id res chain seq x y z
N MET A 1 -0.78 -51.10 -28.91
CA MET A 1 -1.73 -50.15 -28.36
C MET A 1 -0.93 -48.96 -27.84
N LYS A 2 -1.00 -47.83 -28.53
CA LYS A 2 -0.36 -46.57 -28.13
C LYS A 2 -1.46 -45.76 -27.49
N GLU A 3 -1.36 -45.55 -26.16
CA GLU A 3 -2.25 -44.64 -25.45
C GLU A 3 -1.88 -43.19 -25.85
N ASN A 4 -2.81 -42.51 -26.46
CA ASN A 4 -2.75 -41.08 -26.73
C ASN A 4 -3.05 -40.35 -25.44
N PHE A 5 -2.02 -39.79 -24.77
CA PHE A 5 -2.19 -38.84 -23.73
C PHE A 5 -2.77 -37.55 -24.32
N ASN A 6 -3.98 -37.23 -23.87
CA ASN A 6 -4.73 -36.08 -24.35
C ASN A 6 -4.19 -34.79 -23.66
N LEU A 7 -3.42 -34.01 -24.41
CA LEU A 7 -2.80 -32.73 -23.99
C LEU A 7 -3.82 -31.59 -23.68
N SER A 8 -5.10 -31.81 -23.96
CA SER A 8 -6.13 -30.78 -23.78
C SER A 8 -6.46 -30.45 -22.33
N TYR A 9 -6.06 -31.29 -21.36
CA TYR A 9 -6.29 -31.04 -19.93
C TYR A 9 -5.28 -30.09 -19.30
N LEU A 10 -4.08 -29.96 -19.86
CA LEU A 10 -3.03 -29.07 -19.32
C LEU A 10 -3.19 -27.61 -19.77
N GLU A 11 -3.80 -27.37 -20.93
CA GLU A 11 -4.06 -25.99 -21.40
C GLU A 11 -5.18 -25.30 -20.61
N ASN A 12 -6.17 -26.04 -20.10
CA ASN A 12 -7.25 -25.47 -19.29
C ASN A 12 -6.82 -25.09 -17.87
N TYR A 13 -5.82 -25.75 -17.28
CA TYR A 13 -5.29 -25.37 -15.96
C TYR A 13 -4.49 -24.08 -16.00
N ASN A 14 -3.78 -23.82 -17.10
CA ASN A 14 -3.04 -22.55 -17.27
C ASN A 14 -3.95 -21.35 -17.58
N TYR A 15 -5.15 -21.57 -18.15
CA TYR A 15 -6.07 -20.48 -18.49
C TYR A 15 -6.90 -19.99 -17.28
N ILE A 16 -7.16 -20.87 -16.31
CA ILE A 16 -7.92 -20.52 -15.08
C ILE A 16 -7.02 -19.81 -14.05
N SER A 17 -5.69 -20.01 -14.07
CA SER A 17 -4.75 -19.37 -13.16
C SER A 17 -4.43 -17.90 -13.50
N LEU A 18 -4.80 -17.44 -14.69
CA LEU A 18 -4.51 -16.10 -15.20
C LEU A 18 -5.50 -15.00 -14.71
N ILE A 19 -6.57 -15.37 -14.03
CA ILE A 19 -7.67 -14.44 -13.69
C ILE A 19 -7.71 -14.05 -12.20
N THR A 20 -7.00 -14.73 -11.32
CA THR A 20 -7.04 -14.42 -9.89
C THR A 20 -5.63 -14.29 -9.32
N MET A 21 -5.40 -13.20 -8.55
CA MET A 21 -4.17 -13.02 -7.77
C MET A 21 -3.91 -14.26 -6.93
N ASP A 22 -2.76 -14.91 -7.16
CA ASP A 22 -2.33 -16.08 -6.40
C ASP A 22 -1.72 -15.62 -5.07
N VAL A 23 -2.48 -15.76 -3.99
CA VAL A 23 -2.06 -15.36 -2.64
C VAL A 23 -0.89 -16.21 -2.15
N GLN A 24 -0.78 -17.49 -2.57
CA GLN A 24 0.35 -18.33 -2.21
C GLN A 24 1.64 -17.81 -2.84
N TYR A 25 1.61 -17.45 -4.11
CA TYR A 25 2.75 -16.83 -4.78
C TYR A 25 3.19 -15.53 -4.08
N LEU A 26 2.24 -14.68 -3.69
CA LEU A 26 2.54 -13.46 -2.93
C LEU A 26 3.20 -13.78 -1.59
N TYR A 27 2.64 -14.75 -0.87
CA TYR A 27 3.15 -15.19 0.41
C TYR A 27 4.59 -15.68 0.30
N ASP A 28 4.88 -16.56 -0.67
CA ASP A 28 6.22 -17.13 -0.87
C ASP A 28 7.27 -16.04 -1.20
N LYS A 29 6.85 -14.96 -1.86
CA LYS A 29 7.72 -13.82 -2.18
C LYS A 29 7.92 -12.87 -1.00
N VAL A 30 6.85 -12.55 -0.27
CA VAL A 30 6.86 -11.50 0.75
C VAL A 30 7.33 -12.00 2.11
N LYS A 31 7.00 -13.26 2.47
CA LYS A 31 7.33 -13.82 3.78
C LYS A 31 8.81 -13.74 4.15
N PRO A 32 9.76 -14.19 3.30
CA PRO A 32 11.18 -14.15 3.65
C PRO A 32 11.68 -12.74 3.99
N ILE A 33 11.15 -11.74 3.28
CA ILE A 33 11.53 -10.34 3.44
C ILE A 33 10.94 -9.77 4.74
N ILE A 34 9.67 -10.08 5.01
CA ILE A 34 9.00 -9.68 6.25
C ILE A 34 9.69 -10.32 7.46
N ASP A 35 9.97 -11.62 7.42
CA ASP A 35 10.63 -12.34 8.52
C ASP A 35 12.02 -11.77 8.83
N LEU A 36 12.72 -11.27 7.82
CA LEU A 36 14.04 -10.64 7.98
C LEU A 36 13.95 -9.31 8.74
N HIS A 37 12.91 -8.52 8.51
CA HIS A 37 12.83 -7.12 8.95
C HIS A 37 11.78 -6.85 10.02
N ARG A 38 10.79 -7.72 10.24
CA ARG A 38 9.66 -7.47 11.14
C ARG A 38 10.04 -7.14 12.59
N ASN A 39 11.23 -7.55 13.03
CA ASN A 39 11.73 -7.27 14.38
C ASN A 39 12.65 -6.04 14.46
N ASP A 40 12.94 -5.39 13.34
CA ASP A 40 13.74 -4.18 13.33
C ASP A 40 13.03 -3.06 14.09
N GLU A 41 13.79 -2.19 14.76
CA GLU A 41 13.22 -1.01 15.38
C GLU A 41 12.73 -0.04 14.31
N HIS A 42 11.60 0.61 14.60
CA HIS A 42 10.98 1.61 13.71
C HIS A 42 10.67 1.10 12.30
N VAL A 43 10.49 -0.21 12.12
CA VAL A 43 10.13 -0.77 10.83
C VAL A 43 8.67 -0.45 10.51
N GLU A 44 8.44 -0.02 9.27
CA GLU A 44 7.14 0.13 8.65
C GLU A 44 7.06 -0.86 7.49
N ILE A 45 5.96 -1.60 7.41
CA ILE A 45 5.66 -2.51 6.30
C ILE A 45 4.31 -2.10 5.71
N GLU A 46 4.35 -1.62 4.48
CA GLU A 46 3.19 -1.13 3.76
C GLU A 46 3.02 -1.79 2.39
N ILE A 47 1.79 -1.95 1.96
CA ILE A 47 1.41 -2.42 0.63
C ILE A 47 0.67 -1.28 -0.06
N ARG A 48 1.21 -0.77 -1.16
CA ARG A 48 0.65 0.36 -1.90
C ARG A 48 0.11 -0.08 -3.25
N LEU A 49 -1.08 0.37 -3.59
CA LEU A 49 -1.62 0.24 -4.93
C LEU A 49 -1.06 1.36 -5.83
N GLY A 50 -0.88 1.06 -7.11
CA GLY A 50 -0.38 2.03 -8.07
C GLY A 50 -0.20 1.44 -9.45
N LYS A 51 0.58 2.11 -10.29
CA LYS A 51 0.91 1.65 -11.63
C LYS A 51 2.40 1.83 -11.91
N PHE A 52 2.98 0.87 -12.62
CA PHE A 52 4.33 1.07 -13.17
C PHE A 52 4.26 1.87 -14.47
N ASN A 53 4.97 3.00 -14.48
CA ASN A 53 5.30 3.74 -15.68
C ASN A 53 6.81 3.59 -15.92
N GLY A 54 7.19 2.63 -16.75
CA GLY A 54 8.58 2.22 -16.90
C GLY A 54 9.16 1.67 -15.59
N LYS A 55 10.12 2.39 -15.00
CA LYS A 55 10.74 2.07 -13.71
C LYS A 55 10.11 2.80 -12.52
N MET A 56 9.27 3.79 -12.79
CA MET A 56 8.61 4.56 -11.74
C MET A 56 7.32 3.87 -11.31
N PHE A 57 7.07 3.86 -10.01
CA PHE A 57 5.83 3.39 -9.43
C PHE A 57 4.99 4.61 -9.02
N ASP A 58 3.93 4.88 -9.78
CA ASP A 58 2.97 5.93 -9.48
C ASP A 58 1.90 5.40 -8.54
N THR A 59 1.76 6.02 -7.37
CA THR A 59 0.79 5.65 -6.33
C THR A 59 -0.57 6.31 -6.51
N ASN A 60 -0.73 7.19 -7.51
CA ASN A 60 -2.01 7.81 -7.80
C ASN A 60 -2.96 6.81 -8.47
N VAL A 61 -3.96 6.37 -7.73
CA VAL A 61 -4.98 5.44 -8.27
C VAL A 61 -6.11 6.18 -8.99
N GLY A 62 -6.19 7.50 -8.85
CA GLY A 62 -7.27 8.33 -9.39
C GLY A 62 -8.53 8.33 -8.51
N LYS A 63 -9.36 9.33 -8.71
CA LYS A 63 -10.54 9.61 -7.88
C LYS A 63 -11.60 8.52 -7.90
N GLU A 64 -11.88 7.96 -9.07
CA GLU A 64 -12.97 6.97 -9.22
C GLU A 64 -12.67 5.66 -8.48
N PRO A 65 -11.50 4.99 -8.68
CA PRO A 65 -11.13 3.80 -7.92
C PRO A 65 -11.05 4.05 -6.42
N PHE A 66 -10.45 5.18 -6.01
CA PHE A 66 -10.39 5.61 -4.62
C PHE A 66 -11.80 5.69 -3.99
N THR A 67 -12.74 6.35 -4.67
CA THR A 67 -14.12 6.50 -4.19
C THR A 67 -14.85 5.15 -4.14
N ALA A 68 -14.62 4.27 -5.11
CA ALA A 68 -15.23 2.93 -5.13
C ALA A 68 -14.77 2.10 -3.91
N VAL A 69 -13.46 2.09 -3.62
CA VAL A 69 -12.90 1.41 -2.44
C VAL A 69 -13.45 2.03 -1.15
N MET A 70 -13.43 3.36 -1.01
CA MET A 70 -13.95 4.06 0.15
C MET A 70 -15.40 3.65 0.46
N ARG A 71 -16.29 3.70 -0.53
CA ARG A 71 -17.70 3.31 -0.36
C ARG A 71 -17.87 1.86 0.07
N ARG A 72 -17.01 0.97 -0.42
CA ARG A 72 -17.06 -0.45 -0.06
C ARG A 72 -16.57 -0.70 1.37
N LEU A 73 -15.47 -0.05 1.76
CA LEU A 73 -14.94 -0.14 3.12
C LEU A 73 -15.92 0.44 4.15
N GLN A 74 -16.57 1.57 3.84
CA GLN A 74 -17.59 2.19 4.71
C GLN A 74 -18.84 1.31 4.93
N LYS A 75 -19.20 0.45 3.97
CA LYS A 75 -20.32 -0.50 4.12
C LYS A 75 -20.00 -1.67 5.05
N TYR A 76 -18.74 -1.97 5.28
CA TYR A 76 -18.35 -3.06 6.17
C TYR A 76 -18.41 -2.60 7.62
N THR A 77 -19.14 -3.32 8.45
CA THR A 77 -19.42 -2.94 9.86
C THR A 77 -18.45 -3.57 10.87
N GLY A 78 -17.50 -4.38 10.41
CA GLY A 78 -16.59 -5.12 11.28
C GLY A 78 -15.25 -4.41 11.58
N TRP A 79 -15.13 -3.10 11.29
CA TRP A 79 -13.95 -2.33 11.67
C TRP A 79 -13.89 -2.13 13.18
N GLU A 80 -12.71 -2.30 13.78
CA GLU A 80 -12.48 -2.02 15.19
C GLU A 80 -12.36 -0.50 15.43
N LYS A 81 -11.82 0.21 14.43
CA LYS A 81 -11.67 1.66 14.48
C LYS A 81 -11.70 2.23 13.07
N ILE A 82 -12.33 3.39 12.92
CA ILE A 82 -12.21 4.24 11.72
C ILE A 82 -11.68 5.59 12.21
N MET A 83 -10.59 6.08 11.60
CA MET A 83 -9.94 7.33 11.97
C MET A 83 -9.84 8.24 10.76
N SER A 84 -10.05 9.53 10.99
CA SER A 84 -9.76 10.58 10.02
C SER A 84 -8.66 11.48 10.57
N THR A 85 -7.62 11.74 9.77
CA THR A 85 -6.54 12.66 10.14
C THR A 85 -6.34 13.68 9.01
N SER A 86 -6.05 14.92 9.40
CA SER A 86 -5.62 16.01 8.49
C SER A 86 -4.23 16.46 8.92
N GLN A 87 -3.28 16.44 8.01
CA GLN A 87 -1.88 16.63 8.32
C GLN A 87 -1.18 17.55 7.31
N GLU A 88 -0.39 18.49 7.81
CA GLU A 88 0.66 19.13 7.02
C GLU A 88 1.92 18.29 7.09
N VAL A 89 2.49 17.96 5.94
CA VAL A 89 3.69 17.14 5.87
C VAL A 89 4.76 17.87 5.05
N PHE A 90 5.87 18.15 5.72
CA PHE A 90 7.04 18.78 5.12
C PHE A 90 8.12 17.74 4.86
N TYR A 91 8.81 17.87 3.73
CA TYR A 91 9.83 16.94 3.27
C TYR A 91 11.15 17.65 3.03
N ARG A 92 12.23 17.04 3.49
CA ARG A 92 13.60 17.38 3.12
C ARG A 92 14.19 16.20 2.37
N GLU A 93 14.53 16.45 1.09
CA GLU A 93 14.94 15.37 0.18
C GLU A 93 16.39 14.93 0.41
N THR A 94 17.24 15.83 0.93
CA THR A 94 18.66 15.58 1.13
C THR A 94 18.95 14.41 2.09
N ASP A 95 18.11 14.22 3.10
CA ASP A 95 18.28 13.19 4.13
C ASP A 95 16.98 12.41 4.43
N ASN A 96 15.94 12.62 3.61
CA ASN A 96 14.62 12.00 3.76
C ASN A 96 13.94 12.33 5.12
N THR A 97 14.23 13.50 5.68
CA THR A 97 13.54 14.00 6.87
C THR A 97 12.12 14.40 6.52
N ARG A 98 11.19 14.04 7.40
CA ARG A 98 9.80 14.41 7.32
C ARG A 98 9.36 15.02 8.64
N ILE A 99 8.74 16.21 8.57
CA ILE A 99 8.01 16.82 9.68
C ILE A 99 6.52 16.69 9.37
N THR A 100 5.77 16.12 10.28
CA THR A 100 4.31 15.97 10.17
C THR A 100 3.66 16.72 11.31
N ILE A 101 2.70 17.59 10.98
CA ILE A 101 1.90 18.33 11.95
C ILE A 101 0.44 17.90 11.78
N ASP A 102 -0.15 17.34 12.83
CA ASP A 102 -1.58 17.04 12.86
C ASP A 102 -2.36 18.35 13.02
N GLU A 103 -3.24 18.67 12.07
CA GLU A 103 -3.99 19.93 12.08
C GLU A 103 -5.04 20.04 13.20
N ASN A 104 -5.50 18.90 13.72
CA ASN A 104 -6.52 18.87 14.75
C ASN A 104 -5.92 19.04 16.16
N THR A 105 -4.74 18.44 16.38
CA THR A 105 -4.09 18.43 17.70
C THR A 105 -2.93 19.39 17.82
N GLY A 106 -2.34 19.81 16.68
CA GLY A 106 -1.08 20.56 16.63
C GLY A 106 0.14 19.71 17.00
N GLU A 107 0.00 18.39 17.16
CA GLU A 107 1.09 17.49 17.47
C GLU A 107 2.06 17.40 16.30
N GLU A 108 3.34 17.58 16.61
CA GLU A 108 4.41 17.48 15.61
C GLU A 108 5.20 16.19 15.80
N THR A 109 5.47 15.50 14.70
CA THR A 109 6.38 14.36 14.65
C THR A 109 7.47 14.60 13.63
N VAL A 110 8.71 14.23 13.97
CA VAL A 110 9.87 14.36 13.09
C VAL A 110 10.54 13.02 12.95
N ILE A 111 10.66 12.55 11.70
CA ILE A 111 11.27 11.27 11.39
C ILE A 111 12.23 11.38 10.21
N GLN A 112 13.20 10.46 10.15
CA GLN A 112 13.91 10.12 8.92
C GLN A 112 13.38 8.80 8.38
N LYS A 113 12.94 8.79 7.11
CA LYS A 113 12.43 7.59 6.44
C LYS A 113 13.48 6.99 5.51
N HIS A 114 13.99 5.82 5.88
CA HIS A 114 14.96 5.08 5.09
C HIS A 114 14.29 3.86 4.44
N ARG A 115 14.34 3.79 3.11
CA ARG A 115 13.88 2.61 2.38
C ARG A 115 14.82 1.44 2.63
N VAL A 116 14.26 0.30 3.04
CA VAL A 116 14.98 -0.96 3.25
C VAL A 116 14.81 -1.87 2.05
N HIS A 117 13.56 -2.13 1.65
CA HIS A 117 13.25 -3.03 0.55
C HIS A 117 11.96 -2.64 -0.16
N ASN A 118 11.89 -2.92 -1.47
CA ASN A 118 10.63 -2.90 -2.23
C ASN A 118 10.52 -4.21 -3.01
N GLU A 119 9.36 -4.86 -2.92
CA GLU A 119 8.98 -5.98 -3.77
C GLU A 119 7.81 -5.56 -4.65
N ASP A 120 8.02 -5.61 -5.97
CA ASP A 120 7.09 -5.10 -6.97
C ASP A 120 6.29 -6.22 -7.61
N PHE A 121 4.97 -6.07 -7.62
CA PHE A 121 4.05 -7.02 -8.21
C PHE A 121 3.27 -6.36 -9.33
N LYS A 122 3.55 -6.79 -10.56
CA LYS A 122 2.76 -6.42 -11.73
C LYS A 122 1.52 -7.30 -11.78
N ASN A 123 0.38 -6.67 -11.79
CA ASN A 123 -0.88 -7.37 -11.84
C ASN A 123 -1.30 -7.60 -13.31
N ASN A 124 -1.43 -8.87 -13.66
CA ASN A 124 -1.91 -9.27 -14.99
C ASN A 124 -3.43 -9.56 -15.00
N SER A 125 -4.14 -9.19 -13.93
CA SER A 125 -5.59 -9.35 -13.83
C SER A 125 -6.34 -8.22 -14.56
N ASN A 126 -7.67 -8.28 -14.56
CA ASN A 126 -8.55 -7.29 -15.18
C ASN A 126 -8.57 -5.92 -14.45
N THR A 127 -7.81 -5.77 -13.37
CA THR A 127 -7.65 -4.48 -12.71
C THR A 127 -6.49 -3.71 -13.32
N PRO A 128 -6.62 -2.38 -13.46
CA PRO A 128 -5.57 -1.56 -14.06
C PRO A 128 -4.43 -1.23 -13.08
N PHE A 129 -4.33 -1.91 -11.94
CA PHE A 129 -3.38 -1.57 -10.89
C PHE A 129 -2.36 -2.68 -10.65
N ASP A 130 -1.15 -2.24 -10.36
CA ASP A 130 -0.06 -3.00 -9.77
C ASP A 130 -0.04 -2.74 -8.27
N PHE A 131 0.84 -3.41 -7.53
CA PHE A 131 1.08 -3.06 -6.15
C PHE A 131 2.55 -3.28 -5.78
N ARG A 132 2.96 -2.62 -4.71
CA ARG A 132 4.30 -2.68 -4.16
C ARG A 132 4.21 -2.99 -2.68
N VAL A 133 4.99 -3.96 -2.21
CA VAL A 133 5.28 -4.16 -0.80
C VAL A 133 6.55 -3.39 -0.47
N SER A 134 6.46 -2.42 0.44
CA SER A 134 7.58 -1.59 0.87
C SER A 134 7.91 -1.85 2.31
N ILE A 135 9.19 -1.97 2.60
CA ILE A 135 9.73 -2.00 3.96
C ILE A 135 10.63 -0.78 4.12
N SER A 136 10.37 0.01 5.14
CA SER A 136 11.15 1.19 5.49
C SER A 136 11.38 1.27 7.01
N LYS A 137 12.33 2.12 7.42
CA LYS A 137 12.54 2.50 8.82
C LYS A 137 12.20 3.96 8.97
N GLU A 138 11.33 4.28 9.92
CA GLU A 138 10.94 5.65 10.28
C GLU A 138 11.51 6.02 11.64
N THR A 139 12.78 6.43 11.64
CA THR A 139 13.51 6.73 12.88
C THR A 139 13.16 8.11 13.39
N PRO A 140 12.65 8.27 14.63
CA PRO A 140 12.42 9.58 15.22
C PRO A 140 13.71 10.39 15.32
N VAL A 141 13.63 11.70 15.04
CA VAL A 141 14.76 12.64 15.14
C VAL A 141 14.38 13.77 16.06
N ALA A 142 15.24 14.05 17.08
CA ALA A 142 14.93 15.00 18.15
C ALA A 142 15.19 16.47 17.76
N ASP A 143 16.19 16.72 16.91
CA ASP A 143 16.60 18.07 16.51
C ASP A 143 16.94 18.09 15.01
N VAL A 144 16.28 18.96 14.26
CA VAL A 144 16.45 19.06 12.82
C VAL A 144 16.48 20.50 12.37
N ASP A 145 17.29 20.76 11.38
CA ASP A 145 17.14 21.95 10.55
C ASP A 145 15.74 21.93 9.90
N ARG A 146 15.02 23.04 10.03
CA ARG A 146 13.64 23.16 9.53
C ARG A 146 13.55 23.67 8.09
N THR A 147 14.68 23.73 7.40
CA THR A 147 14.68 24.01 5.97
C THR A 147 14.11 22.83 5.23
N MET A 148 12.93 23.00 4.63
CA MET A 148 12.18 21.95 3.94
C MET A 148 12.03 22.29 2.46
N ASP A 149 12.11 21.25 1.61
CA ASP A 149 12.04 21.42 0.16
C ASP A 149 10.60 21.46 -0.35
N LYS A 150 9.68 20.68 0.30
CA LYS A 150 8.31 20.49 -0.15
C LYS A 150 7.33 20.43 1.01
N LYS A 151 6.11 20.88 0.74
CA LYS A 151 4.96 20.77 1.65
C LYS A 151 3.80 20.06 0.97
N LYS A 152 3.15 19.14 1.67
CA LYS A 152 1.90 18.49 1.24
C LYS A 152 0.87 18.52 2.36
N MET A 153 -0.37 18.73 1.93
CA MET A 153 -1.53 18.48 2.79
C MET A 153 -2.00 17.06 2.58
N LYS A 154 -2.25 16.31 3.65
CA LYS A 154 -2.75 14.94 3.59
C LYS A 154 -4.01 14.81 4.41
N GLU A 155 -5.08 14.37 3.75
CA GLU A 155 -6.27 13.90 4.43
C GLU A 155 -6.32 12.39 4.32
N ARG A 156 -6.38 11.69 5.45
CA ARG A 156 -6.37 10.23 5.51
C ARG A 156 -7.58 9.71 6.26
N LEU A 157 -8.22 8.71 5.67
CA LEU A 157 -9.26 7.90 6.30
C LEU A 157 -8.73 6.48 6.47
N SER A 158 -8.53 6.07 7.71
CA SER A 158 -7.96 4.76 8.09
C SER A 158 -9.05 3.82 8.58
N PHE A 159 -9.09 2.61 8.03
CA PHE A 159 -9.98 1.52 8.42
C PHE A 159 -9.17 0.43 9.10
N ILE A 160 -9.29 0.32 10.40
CA ILE A 160 -8.43 -0.52 11.24
C ILE A 160 -9.17 -1.78 11.69
N ARG A 161 -8.52 -2.93 11.50
CA ARG A 161 -8.96 -4.20 12.04
C ARG A 161 -7.79 -5.11 12.34
N LYS A 162 -7.70 -5.58 13.58
CA LYS A 162 -6.58 -6.39 14.08
C LYS A 162 -5.26 -5.65 13.82
N ASN A 163 -4.32 -6.33 13.17
CA ASN A 163 -2.99 -5.82 12.87
C ASN A 163 -2.88 -5.21 11.45
N LEU A 164 -3.97 -4.64 10.93
CA LEU A 164 -4.00 -4.06 9.59
C LEU A 164 -4.77 -2.75 9.59
N SER A 165 -4.16 -1.71 9.03
CA SER A 165 -4.84 -0.48 8.58
C SER A 165 -4.98 -0.51 7.06
N ILE A 166 -6.15 -0.08 6.57
CA ILE A 166 -6.36 0.25 5.15
C ILE A 166 -6.56 1.75 5.10
N ASP A 167 -5.62 2.44 4.47
CA ASP A 167 -5.52 3.88 4.46
C ASP A 167 -5.88 4.44 3.09
N LEU A 168 -6.84 5.33 3.08
CA LEU A 168 -7.25 6.11 1.92
C LEU A 168 -6.78 7.54 2.13
N THR A 169 -5.77 7.97 1.37
CA THR A 169 -5.14 9.27 1.55
C THR A 169 -5.31 10.13 0.31
N THR A 170 -5.83 11.35 0.49
CA THR A 170 -5.73 12.41 -0.51
C THR A 170 -4.54 13.29 -0.18
N CYS A 171 -3.68 13.55 -1.17
CA CYS A 171 -2.54 14.44 -1.04
C CYS A 171 -2.73 15.65 -1.97
N MET A 172 -2.58 16.84 -1.42
CA MET A 172 -2.62 18.12 -2.16
C MET A 172 -1.29 18.85 -1.99
N GLY A 173 -0.93 19.66 -2.96
CA GLY A 173 0.30 20.48 -2.97
C GLY A 173 1.48 19.76 -3.62
N ASP A 174 2.37 20.54 -4.14
CA ASP A 174 3.64 20.23 -4.82
C ASP A 174 3.61 18.95 -5.66
N THR A 175 2.80 18.99 -6.71
CA THR A 175 2.82 17.96 -7.75
C THR A 175 3.98 18.29 -8.69
N HIS A 176 4.81 17.30 -9.03
CA HIS A 176 5.87 17.47 -10.04
C HIS A 176 5.32 17.78 -11.45
N ASP A 177 4.04 17.58 -11.63
CA ASP A 177 3.32 17.86 -12.88
C ASP A 177 2.52 19.14 -12.70
N MET A 178 3.15 20.26 -13.04
CA MET A 178 2.52 21.59 -13.01
C MET A 178 1.41 21.75 -14.08
N ASP A 179 1.37 20.85 -15.05
CA ASP A 179 0.35 20.80 -16.11
C ASP A 179 -0.82 19.88 -15.78
N SER A 180 -0.80 19.22 -14.60
CA SER A 180 -1.90 18.37 -14.16
C SER A 180 -3.14 19.19 -13.83
N GLU A 181 -4.24 18.91 -14.52
CA GLU A 181 -5.55 19.52 -14.25
C GLU A 181 -6.11 19.08 -12.87
N ASP A 182 -5.59 18.00 -12.29
CA ASP A 182 -6.00 17.50 -10.98
C ASP A 182 -4.82 17.50 -10.00
N PRO A 183 -4.68 18.55 -9.17
CA PRO A 183 -3.58 18.66 -8.21
C PRO A 183 -3.69 17.67 -7.04
N VAL A 184 -4.73 16.85 -7.01
CA VAL A 184 -4.99 15.87 -5.93
C VAL A 184 -4.51 14.50 -6.32
N VAL A 185 -3.64 13.91 -5.49
CA VAL A 185 -3.19 12.52 -5.60
C VAL A 185 -4.01 11.65 -4.66
N TYR A 186 -4.56 10.57 -5.18
CA TYR A 186 -5.39 9.59 -4.46
C TYR A 186 -4.59 8.32 -4.22
N GLN A 187 -4.34 7.97 -2.95
CA GLN A 187 -3.52 6.82 -2.58
C GLN A 187 -4.33 5.80 -1.78
N ILE A 188 -4.09 4.52 -2.06
CA ILE A 188 -4.64 3.39 -1.31
C ILE A 188 -3.47 2.55 -0.81
N GLU A 189 -3.36 2.46 0.50
CA GLU A 189 -2.27 1.78 1.19
C GLU A 189 -2.85 0.79 2.22
N MET A 190 -2.11 -0.25 2.51
CA MET A 190 -2.37 -1.13 3.64
C MET A 190 -1.12 -1.20 4.47
N GLU A 191 -1.23 -0.90 5.75
CA GLU A 191 -0.12 -0.89 6.69
C GLU A 191 -0.28 -2.01 7.71
N ILE A 192 0.79 -2.74 7.97
CA ILE A 192 0.88 -3.68 9.07
C ILE A 192 1.24 -2.89 10.33
N ILE A 193 0.28 -2.72 11.24
CA ILE A 193 0.39 -1.80 12.39
C ILE A 193 1.52 -2.20 13.34
N ASP A 194 1.65 -3.49 13.64
CA ASP A 194 2.75 -4.02 14.45
C ASP A 194 3.37 -5.25 13.76
N PRO A 195 4.41 -5.04 12.94
CA PRO A 195 5.08 -6.12 12.24
C PRO A 195 5.62 -7.24 13.15
N LYS A 196 6.01 -6.91 14.40
CA LYS A 196 6.55 -7.87 15.37
C LYS A 196 5.53 -8.93 15.77
N THR A 197 4.24 -8.58 15.73
CA THR A 197 3.16 -9.51 16.10
C THR A 197 2.75 -10.46 14.99
N ILE A 198 3.34 -10.36 13.80
CA ILE A 198 3.16 -11.38 12.76
C ILE A 198 3.93 -12.64 13.21
N GLY A 199 3.32 -13.41 14.10
CA GLY A 199 3.96 -14.58 14.72
C GLY A 199 3.79 -15.86 13.93
N ASP A 200 2.74 -15.98 13.13
CA ASP A 200 2.43 -17.17 12.35
C ASP A 200 2.12 -16.87 10.88
N ASP A 201 2.30 -17.89 10.07
CA ASP A 201 2.06 -17.85 8.62
C ASP A 201 0.61 -17.50 8.29
N ARG A 202 -0.34 -17.87 9.14
CA ARG A 202 -1.76 -17.61 8.94
C ARG A 202 -2.09 -16.12 9.01
N GLN A 203 -1.43 -15.37 9.90
CA GLN A 203 -1.66 -13.92 10.01
C GLN A 203 -1.21 -13.19 8.75
N LEU A 204 0.00 -13.46 8.26
CA LEU A 204 0.48 -12.88 7.02
C LEU A 204 -0.40 -13.28 5.83
N PHE A 205 -0.77 -14.56 5.74
CA PHE A 205 -1.63 -15.06 4.68
C PHE A 205 -2.99 -14.34 4.67
N ASN A 206 -3.58 -14.09 5.84
CA ASN A 206 -4.83 -13.34 5.97
C ASN A 206 -4.68 -11.87 5.53
N ILE A 207 -3.54 -11.24 5.81
CA ILE A 207 -3.25 -9.87 5.34
C ILE A 207 -3.19 -9.85 3.80
N LEU A 208 -2.46 -10.80 3.20
CA LEU A 208 -2.35 -10.88 1.74
C LEU A 208 -3.70 -11.18 1.05
N HIS A 209 -4.60 -11.92 1.71
CA HIS A 209 -5.98 -12.05 1.24
C HIS A 209 -6.72 -10.71 1.19
N LYS A 210 -6.40 -9.73 2.05
CA LYS A 210 -7.01 -8.40 2.00
C LYS A 210 -6.54 -7.60 0.78
N VAL A 211 -5.30 -7.82 0.32
CA VAL A 211 -4.83 -7.28 -0.97
C VAL A 211 -5.75 -7.78 -2.09
N LYS A 212 -5.97 -9.08 -2.16
CA LYS A 212 -6.89 -9.69 -3.14
C LYS A 212 -8.31 -9.14 -3.03
N ASP A 213 -8.82 -8.96 -1.80
CA ASP A 213 -10.16 -8.38 -1.58
C ASP A 213 -10.26 -6.95 -2.15
N LEU A 214 -9.24 -6.11 -1.99
CA LEU A 214 -9.19 -4.77 -2.59
C LEU A 214 -9.19 -4.83 -4.12
N PHE A 215 -8.40 -5.74 -4.70
CA PHE A 215 -8.40 -5.92 -6.15
C PHE A 215 -9.76 -6.40 -6.68
N ASN A 216 -10.48 -7.23 -5.92
CA ASN A 216 -11.85 -7.64 -6.29
C ASN A 216 -12.85 -6.47 -6.28
N ILE A 217 -12.61 -5.43 -5.46
CA ILE A 217 -13.42 -4.20 -5.48
C ILE A 217 -13.13 -3.38 -6.74
N LEU A 218 -11.88 -3.39 -7.19
CA LEU A 218 -11.39 -2.62 -8.33
C LEU A 218 -11.57 -3.34 -9.67
N ASP A 219 -12.02 -4.60 -9.66
CA ASP A 219 -12.29 -5.36 -10.87
C ASP A 219 -13.49 -4.75 -11.62
N THR A 220 -13.22 -4.19 -12.80
CA THR A 220 -14.20 -3.48 -13.62
C THR A 220 -15.09 -4.41 -14.46
N THR A 221 -14.86 -5.72 -14.37
CA THR A 221 -15.63 -6.73 -15.15
C THR A 221 -16.86 -7.28 -14.43
N LYS A 222 -17.16 -6.76 -13.21
CA LYS A 222 -18.32 -7.18 -12.41
C LYS A 222 -19.44 -6.19 -12.42
#